data_0b16ec78ab205d8a48a514fac8adbcba
#
_entry.id   0b16ec78ab205d8a48a514fac8adbcba
#
_cell.length_a   1.000
_cell.length_b   1.000
_cell.length_c   1.000
_cell.angle_alpha   90.00
_cell.angle_beta   90.00
_cell.angle_gamma   90.00
#
_symmetry.space_group_name_H-M   'P 1'
#
loop_
_entity.id
_entity.type
_entity.pdbx_description
1 polymer ?
#
loop_
_entity_poly.entity_id
_entity_poly.type
_entity_poly.pdbx_seq_one_letter_code
_entity_poly.pdbx_strand_id
1 'polypeptide(L)'
;SAIMLSGETAAGAYPVEALKTMSAIAERTETENHARVEYLTEATNGKISVSDATAHAACLTAKDVNAAAIVTVSESGTTARLLSKYRPQQPIIACVMKEQVQRQLSLSWGITSLMMPLAHSTDELIEMSTALAKENGFLHNGELAVVTAGVPVGISGTTNMIKIHMVGN
;
A
#
# COMPACT_ATOMS: atom_id res chain seq x y z
N SER A 1 6.93 7.34 2.48
CA SER A 1 8.16 7.82 3.08
C SER A 1 9.17 8.07 1.99
N ALA A 2 9.76 9.25 1.99
CA ALA A 2 10.75 9.68 1.03
C ALA A 2 12.03 10.08 1.76
N ILE A 3 13.17 9.97 1.09
CA ILE A 3 14.47 10.44 1.55
C ILE A 3 14.83 11.67 0.71
N MET A 4 15.46 12.64 1.31
CA MET A 4 15.89 13.86 0.63
C MET A 4 17.40 14.07 0.78
N LEU A 5 18.06 14.41 -0.31
CA LEU A 5 19.39 15.02 -0.33
C LEU A 5 19.24 16.52 -0.57
N SER A 6 20.14 17.33 -0.09
CA SER A 6 20.12 18.78 -0.22
C SER A 6 21.41 19.30 -0.90
N GLY A 7 22.34 19.83 -0.13
CA GLY A 7 23.59 20.39 -0.65
C GLY A 7 24.44 19.40 -1.44
N GLU A 8 24.41 18.12 -1.08
CA GLU A 8 25.15 17.04 -1.71
C GLU A 8 24.79 16.88 -3.19
N THR A 9 23.54 17.15 -3.56
CA THR A 9 23.07 17.06 -4.95
C THR A 9 22.87 18.42 -5.62
N ALA A 10 22.56 19.48 -4.84
CA ALA A 10 22.30 20.81 -5.40
C ALA A 10 23.59 21.60 -5.72
N ALA A 11 24.64 21.42 -4.93
CA ALA A 11 25.90 22.15 -5.05
C ALA A 11 27.17 21.30 -4.82
N GLY A 12 27.02 20.03 -4.50
CA GLY A 12 28.11 19.08 -4.25
C GLY A 12 28.87 18.72 -5.51
N ALA A 13 30.15 18.32 -5.34
CA ALA A 13 30.99 17.89 -6.44
C ALA A 13 30.64 16.51 -7.02
N TYR A 14 29.87 15.71 -6.28
CA TYR A 14 29.55 14.32 -6.63
C TYR A 14 28.04 14.00 -6.48
N PRO A 15 27.13 14.72 -7.19
CA PRO A 15 25.69 14.59 -6.98
C PRO A 15 25.12 13.20 -7.34
N VAL A 16 25.65 12.59 -8.39
CA VAL A 16 25.20 11.26 -8.85
C VAL A 16 25.66 10.16 -7.88
N GLU A 17 26.88 10.24 -7.40
CA GLU A 17 27.46 9.32 -6.44
C GLU A 17 26.74 9.41 -5.09
N ALA A 18 26.39 10.62 -4.65
CA ALA A 18 25.60 10.84 -3.44
C ALA A 18 24.22 10.15 -3.54
N LEU A 19 23.54 10.31 -4.67
CA LEU A 19 22.24 9.64 -4.91
C LEU A 19 22.39 8.12 -4.94
N LYS A 20 23.39 7.59 -5.65
CA LYS A 20 23.64 6.14 -5.71
C LYS A 20 23.95 5.56 -4.33
N THR A 21 24.75 6.25 -3.52
CA THR A 21 25.07 5.83 -2.15
C THR A 21 23.81 5.81 -1.28
N MET A 22 22.98 6.86 -1.37
CA MET A 22 21.71 6.92 -0.65
C MET A 22 20.77 5.76 -1.03
N SER A 23 20.65 5.47 -2.34
CA SER A 23 19.83 4.35 -2.84
C SER A 23 20.33 3.01 -2.30
N ALA A 24 21.64 2.77 -2.40
CA ALA A 24 22.24 1.52 -1.89
C ALA A 24 22.05 1.33 -0.37
N ILE A 25 22.15 2.41 0.41
CA ILE A 25 21.86 2.38 1.85
C ILE A 25 20.38 2.05 2.11
N ALA A 26 19.46 2.67 1.36
CA ALA A 26 18.03 2.40 1.49
C ALA A 26 17.69 0.94 1.18
N GLU A 27 18.18 0.42 0.05
CA GLU A 27 17.98 -0.97 -0.37
C GLU A 27 18.56 -1.96 0.66
N ARG A 28 19.77 -1.71 1.16
CA ARG A 28 20.39 -2.53 2.19
C ARG A 28 19.58 -2.54 3.48
N THR A 29 19.12 -1.37 3.90
CA THR A 29 18.32 -1.23 5.12
C THR A 29 16.98 -1.94 4.99
N GLU A 30 16.34 -1.88 3.84
CA GLU A 30 15.08 -2.58 3.58
C GLU A 30 15.26 -4.10 3.63
N THR A 31 16.30 -4.65 3.03
CA THR A 31 16.57 -6.10 3.08
C THR A 31 16.84 -6.62 4.49
N GLU A 32 17.46 -5.85 5.36
CA GLU A 32 17.73 -6.25 6.74
C GLU A 32 16.53 -6.04 7.67
N ASN A 33 15.66 -5.10 7.39
CA ASN A 33 14.48 -4.79 8.21
C ASN A 33 13.20 -5.59 7.87
N HIS A 34 13.23 -6.52 6.92
CA HIS A 34 12.09 -7.38 6.60
C HIS A 34 11.54 -8.21 7.79
N ALA A 35 12.28 -8.29 8.89
CA ALA A 35 11.84 -8.97 10.11
C ALA A 35 11.00 -8.10 11.07
N ARG A 36 10.91 -6.80 10.84
CA ARG A 36 10.31 -5.85 11.77
C ARG A 36 8.98 -5.26 11.28
N VAL A 37 7.98 -6.10 11.09
CA VAL A 37 6.61 -5.66 11.33
C VAL A 37 6.39 -5.71 12.84
N GLU A 38 7.18 -4.95 13.57
CA GLU A 38 6.92 -4.69 14.99
C GLU A 38 5.77 -3.69 15.07
N TYR A 39 4.68 -4.21 15.56
CA TYR A 39 3.45 -3.50 15.86
C TYR A 39 3.73 -2.34 16.80
N LEU A 40 3.78 -1.13 16.25
CA LEU A 40 3.74 0.09 17.04
C LEU A 40 2.33 0.24 17.65
N THR A 41 1.99 -0.63 18.57
CA THR A 41 0.80 -0.49 19.43
C THR A 41 0.99 0.57 20.51
N GLU A 42 2.14 1.25 20.59
CA GLU A 42 2.53 2.03 21.75
C GLU A 42 2.28 3.54 21.70
N ALA A 43 1.65 4.11 20.68
CA ALA A 43 1.65 5.58 20.59
C ALA A 43 0.29 6.30 20.50
N THR A 44 -0.81 5.63 20.69
CA THR A 44 -2.10 6.32 20.69
C THR A 44 -2.83 6.01 21.99
N ASN A 45 -2.84 6.87 22.94
CA ASN A 45 -3.65 6.87 24.20
C ASN A 45 -4.92 5.98 24.16
N GLY A 46 -4.80 4.73 23.71
CA GLY A 46 -5.81 3.67 23.79
C GLY A 46 -6.93 3.69 22.77
N LYS A 47 -6.94 4.56 21.76
CA LYS A 47 -8.00 4.57 20.73
C LYS A 47 -7.44 4.40 19.32
N ILE A 48 -7.40 3.16 18.85
CA ILE A 48 -7.13 2.83 17.43
C ILE A 48 -8.44 3.00 16.66
N SER A 49 -8.40 3.70 15.52
CA SER A 49 -9.58 3.82 14.65
C SER A 49 -9.89 2.48 13.96
N VAL A 50 -11.16 2.29 13.57
CA VAL A 50 -11.57 1.11 12.79
C VAL A 50 -10.71 0.95 11.54
N SER A 51 -10.48 2.04 10.81
CA SER A 51 -9.64 2.01 9.59
C SER A 51 -8.20 1.61 9.86
N ASP A 52 -7.60 2.05 10.96
CA ASP A 52 -6.23 1.70 11.34
C ASP A 52 -6.15 0.22 11.76
N ALA A 53 -7.10 -0.24 12.58
CA ALA A 53 -7.21 -1.64 12.98
C ALA A 53 -7.42 -2.58 11.77
N THR A 54 -8.28 -2.16 10.81
CA THR A 54 -8.51 -2.92 9.58
C THR A 54 -7.25 -2.97 8.71
N ALA A 55 -6.55 -1.86 8.53
CA ALA A 55 -5.30 -1.85 7.77
C ALA A 55 -4.22 -2.73 8.42
N HIS A 56 -4.10 -2.70 9.73
CA HIS A 56 -3.21 -3.57 10.49
C HIS A 56 -3.56 -5.05 10.28
N ALA A 57 -4.82 -5.42 10.47
CA ALA A 57 -5.29 -6.78 10.26
C ALA A 57 -5.10 -7.26 8.82
N ALA A 58 -5.28 -6.37 7.82
CA ALA A 58 -5.02 -6.68 6.41
C ALA A 58 -3.55 -7.03 6.14
N CYS A 59 -2.61 -6.30 6.74
CA CYS A 59 -1.18 -6.59 6.63
C CYS A 59 -0.82 -7.93 7.27
N LEU A 60 -1.40 -8.23 8.46
CA LEU A 60 -1.23 -9.52 9.12
C LEU A 60 -1.77 -10.67 8.27
N THR A 61 -3.03 -10.53 7.84
CA THR A 61 -3.68 -11.52 6.99
C THR A 61 -2.86 -11.80 5.73
N ALA A 62 -2.35 -10.75 5.07
CA ALA A 62 -1.56 -10.90 3.86
C ALA A 62 -0.26 -11.70 4.12
N LYS A 63 0.38 -11.48 5.25
CA LYS A 63 1.55 -12.27 5.68
C LYS A 63 1.17 -13.73 5.96
N ASP A 64 0.12 -13.95 6.75
CA ASP A 64 -0.27 -15.30 7.22
C ASP A 64 -0.72 -16.22 6.08
N VAL A 65 -1.43 -15.65 5.08
CA VAL A 65 -1.85 -16.42 3.90
C VAL A 65 -0.84 -16.39 2.76
N ASN A 66 0.32 -15.77 2.95
CA ASN A 66 1.34 -15.57 1.93
C ASN A 66 0.75 -14.95 0.64
N ALA A 67 -0.04 -13.89 0.79
CA ALA A 67 -0.65 -13.22 -0.34
C ALA A 67 0.40 -12.59 -1.27
N ALA A 68 0.13 -12.58 -2.58
CA ALA A 68 1.02 -11.96 -3.57
C ALA A 68 1.00 -10.42 -3.46
N ALA A 69 -0.15 -9.83 -3.09
CA ALA A 69 -0.28 -8.39 -2.91
C ALA A 69 -1.41 -8.04 -1.92
N ILE A 70 -1.35 -6.82 -1.38
CA ILE A 70 -2.48 -6.17 -0.71
C ILE A 70 -3.08 -5.17 -1.71
N VAL A 71 -4.33 -5.40 -2.10
CA VAL A 71 -5.06 -4.49 -2.99
C VAL A 71 -5.98 -3.62 -2.15
N THR A 72 -5.90 -2.31 -2.30
CA THR A 72 -6.79 -1.39 -1.59
C THR A 72 -7.48 -0.44 -2.54
N VAL A 73 -8.76 -0.22 -2.35
CA VAL A 73 -9.52 0.80 -3.07
C VAL A 73 -9.74 1.98 -2.13
N SER A 74 -9.26 3.15 -2.53
CA SER A 74 -9.27 4.31 -1.64
C SER A 74 -9.51 5.61 -2.41
N GLU A 75 -10.57 6.33 -2.05
CA GLU A 75 -10.89 7.61 -2.69
C GLU A 75 -9.89 8.72 -2.32
N SER A 76 -9.46 8.78 -1.06
CA SER A 76 -8.54 9.81 -0.53
C SER A 76 -7.10 9.34 -0.36
N GLY A 77 -6.82 8.05 -0.62
CA GLY A 77 -5.52 7.43 -0.36
C GLY A 77 -5.24 7.13 1.12
N THR A 78 -6.18 7.38 2.02
CA THR A 78 -5.97 7.20 3.47
C THR A 78 -5.69 5.74 3.82
N THR A 79 -6.47 4.79 3.29
CA THR A 79 -6.25 3.35 3.52
C THR A 79 -4.87 2.90 3.05
N ALA A 80 -4.46 3.34 1.86
CA ALA A 80 -3.14 3.02 1.31
C ALA A 80 -2.01 3.53 2.23
N ARG A 81 -2.13 4.75 2.75
CA ARG A 81 -1.16 5.30 3.71
C ARG A 81 -1.14 4.57 5.05
N LEU A 82 -2.31 4.12 5.53
CA LEU A 82 -2.39 3.28 6.74
C LEU A 82 -1.69 1.94 6.54
N LEU A 83 -1.91 1.27 5.41
CA LEU A 83 -1.18 0.05 5.06
C LEU A 83 0.33 0.28 4.98
N SER A 84 0.77 1.35 4.29
CA SER A 84 2.18 1.73 4.19
C SER A 84 2.84 1.98 5.54
N LYS A 85 2.10 2.48 6.53
CA LYS A 85 2.57 2.68 7.91
C LYS A 85 3.08 1.38 8.55
N TYR A 86 2.42 0.26 8.25
CA TYR A 86 2.76 -1.06 8.81
C TYR A 86 3.86 -1.79 8.05
N ARG A 87 4.37 -1.23 6.94
CA ARG A 87 5.50 -1.78 6.19
C ARG A 87 5.35 -3.28 5.85
N PRO A 88 4.22 -3.72 5.24
CA PRO A 88 4.06 -5.12 4.87
C PRO A 88 5.13 -5.56 3.88
N GLN A 89 5.45 -6.86 3.86
CA GLN A 89 6.35 -7.43 2.86
C GLN A 89 5.72 -7.48 1.48
N GLN A 90 4.39 -7.63 1.44
CA GLN A 90 3.61 -7.65 0.22
C GLN A 90 3.52 -6.24 -0.39
N PRO A 91 3.59 -6.11 -1.72
CA PRO A 91 3.35 -4.84 -2.39
C PRO A 91 1.92 -4.34 -2.12
N ILE A 92 1.78 -3.04 -1.95
CA ILE A 92 0.48 -2.38 -1.76
C ILE A 92 0.04 -1.80 -3.10
N ILE A 93 -1.04 -2.33 -3.66
CA ILE A 93 -1.64 -1.84 -4.91
C ILE A 93 -2.84 -0.98 -4.54
N ALA A 94 -2.72 0.32 -4.74
CA ALA A 94 -3.77 1.28 -4.40
C ALA A 94 -4.56 1.68 -5.65
N CYS A 95 -5.79 1.19 -5.77
CA CYS A 95 -6.72 1.61 -6.81
C CYS A 95 -7.40 2.91 -6.39
N VAL A 96 -7.24 3.96 -7.17
CA VAL A 96 -7.72 5.31 -6.86
C VAL A 96 -8.48 5.91 -8.04
N MET A 97 -9.45 6.81 -7.76
CA MET A 97 -10.30 7.43 -8.76
C MET A 97 -9.85 8.85 -9.15
N LYS A 98 -8.88 9.41 -8.43
CA LYS A 98 -8.43 10.80 -8.62
C LYS A 98 -6.93 10.84 -8.90
N GLU A 99 -6.53 11.44 -10.01
CA GLU A 99 -5.12 11.58 -10.42
C GLU A 99 -4.28 12.31 -9.35
N GLN A 100 -4.86 13.30 -8.68
CA GLN A 100 -4.19 14.00 -7.58
C GLN A 100 -3.80 13.04 -6.46
N VAL A 101 -4.68 12.10 -6.09
CA VAL A 101 -4.42 11.10 -5.05
C VAL A 101 -3.35 10.13 -5.51
N GLN A 102 -3.40 9.69 -6.78
CA GLN A 102 -2.38 8.85 -7.38
C GLN A 102 -0.99 9.48 -7.26
N ARG A 103 -0.85 10.75 -7.64
CA ARG A 103 0.42 11.49 -7.55
C ARG A 103 0.89 11.65 -6.10
N GLN A 104 -0.01 11.91 -5.16
CA GLN A 104 0.35 12.04 -3.74
C GLN A 104 0.85 10.72 -3.14
N LEU A 105 0.29 9.58 -3.57
CA LEU A 105 0.70 8.25 -3.08
C LEU A 105 2.09 7.84 -3.54
N SER A 106 2.63 8.44 -4.62
CA SER A 106 4.00 8.19 -5.09
C SER A 106 5.08 8.49 -4.05
N LEU A 107 4.78 9.30 -3.03
CA LEU A 107 5.67 9.59 -1.91
C LEU A 107 5.48 8.63 -0.73
N SER A 108 4.60 7.65 -0.83
CA SER A 108 4.32 6.68 0.22
C SER A 108 5.06 5.38 -0.04
N TRP A 109 5.66 4.83 0.99
CA TRP A 109 6.47 3.62 0.87
C TRP A 109 5.63 2.39 0.47
N GLY A 110 6.16 1.59 -0.44
CA GLY A 110 5.60 0.29 -0.84
C GLY A 110 4.27 0.38 -1.60
N ILE A 111 3.83 1.58 -2.01
CA ILE A 111 2.57 1.78 -2.73
C ILE A 111 2.83 1.94 -4.23
N THR A 112 2.17 1.11 -5.03
CA THR A 112 1.93 1.36 -6.45
C THR A 112 0.47 1.76 -6.63
N SER A 113 0.22 2.93 -7.21
CA SER A 113 -1.14 3.44 -7.41
C SER A 113 -1.60 3.30 -8.84
N LEU A 114 -2.80 2.75 -9.04
CA LEU A 114 -3.45 2.52 -10.33
C LEU A 114 -4.76 3.31 -10.40
N MET A 115 -5.05 3.90 -11.56
CA MET A 115 -6.32 4.59 -11.79
C MET A 115 -7.42 3.56 -12.08
N MET A 116 -8.54 3.68 -11.37
CA MET A 116 -9.70 2.81 -11.50
C MET A 116 -10.97 3.66 -11.57
N PRO A 117 -11.96 3.33 -12.43
CA PRO A 117 -13.26 3.98 -12.37
C PRO A 117 -14.00 3.66 -11.07
N LEU A 118 -15.04 4.43 -10.77
CA LEU A 118 -15.87 4.22 -9.59
C LEU A 118 -16.64 2.90 -9.72
N ALA A 119 -16.52 2.05 -8.71
CA ALA A 119 -17.33 0.84 -8.59
C ALA A 119 -18.67 1.16 -7.90
N HIS A 120 -19.73 0.45 -8.28
CA HIS A 120 -21.10 0.67 -7.76
C HIS A 120 -21.51 -0.37 -6.72
N SER A 121 -20.74 -1.45 -6.58
CA SER A 121 -20.95 -2.50 -5.57
C SER A 121 -19.63 -3.00 -5.00
N THR A 122 -19.72 -3.72 -3.87
CA THR A 122 -18.54 -4.34 -3.26
C THR A 122 -17.93 -5.42 -4.15
N ASP A 123 -18.76 -6.21 -4.82
CA ASP A 123 -18.30 -7.29 -5.70
C ASP A 123 -17.59 -6.69 -6.94
N GLU A 124 -18.20 -5.70 -7.58
CA GLU A 124 -17.58 -4.96 -8.69
C GLU A 124 -16.24 -4.32 -8.26
N LEU A 125 -16.17 -3.74 -7.07
CA LEU A 125 -14.96 -3.16 -6.52
C LEU A 125 -13.83 -4.18 -6.42
N ILE A 126 -14.13 -5.38 -5.93
CA ILE A 126 -13.16 -6.46 -5.78
C ILE A 126 -12.70 -6.95 -7.14
N GLU A 127 -13.65 -7.25 -8.04
CA GLU A 127 -13.36 -7.74 -9.39
C GLU A 127 -12.50 -6.73 -10.18
N MET A 128 -12.91 -5.46 -10.23
CA MET A 128 -12.20 -4.43 -10.96
C MET A 128 -10.79 -4.18 -10.41
N SER A 129 -10.66 -4.09 -9.10
CA SER A 129 -9.36 -3.79 -8.47
C SER A 129 -8.36 -4.94 -8.62
N THR A 130 -8.81 -6.20 -8.51
CA THR A 130 -7.96 -7.37 -8.70
C THR A 130 -7.63 -7.63 -10.18
N ALA A 131 -8.59 -7.40 -11.09
CA ALA A 131 -8.33 -7.45 -12.53
C ALA A 131 -7.29 -6.40 -12.96
N LEU A 132 -7.44 -5.15 -12.48
CA LEU A 132 -6.50 -4.08 -12.76
C LEU A 132 -5.09 -4.38 -12.24
N ALA A 133 -4.99 -4.94 -11.02
CA ALA A 133 -3.70 -5.36 -10.46
C ALA A 133 -3.07 -6.50 -11.29
N LYS A 134 -3.86 -7.43 -11.79
CA LYS A 134 -3.43 -8.51 -12.67
C LYS A 134 -2.97 -8.00 -14.04
N GLU A 135 -3.72 -7.12 -14.69
CA GLU A 135 -3.35 -6.51 -15.97
C GLU A 135 -2.03 -5.76 -15.92
N ASN A 136 -1.70 -5.18 -14.75
CA ASN A 136 -0.43 -4.50 -14.51
C ASN A 136 0.69 -5.42 -13.98
N GLY A 137 0.50 -6.74 -13.94
CA GLY A 137 1.52 -7.73 -13.60
C GLY A 137 1.80 -7.89 -12.11
N PHE A 138 0.95 -7.38 -11.23
CA PHE A 138 1.10 -7.52 -9.77
C PHE A 138 0.44 -8.78 -9.21
N LEU A 139 -0.47 -9.40 -9.96
CA LEU A 139 -1.19 -10.61 -9.58
C LEU A 139 -1.27 -11.58 -10.75
N HIS A 140 -1.21 -12.89 -10.46
CA HIS A 140 -1.36 -13.96 -11.44
C HIS A 140 -2.47 -14.93 -11.03
N ASN A 141 -2.98 -15.71 -12.00
CA ASN A 141 -4.00 -16.72 -11.72
C ASN A 141 -3.53 -17.72 -10.67
N GLY A 142 -4.40 -18.03 -9.72
CA GLY A 142 -4.12 -18.94 -8.62
C GLY A 142 -3.43 -18.30 -7.41
N GLU A 143 -3.01 -17.03 -7.49
CA GLU A 143 -2.45 -16.31 -6.35
C GLU A 143 -3.55 -15.75 -5.43
N LEU A 144 -3.20 -15.60 -4.15
CA LEU A 144 -4.05 -14.94 -3.18
C LEU A 144 -3.73 -13.43 -3.12
N ALA A 145 -4.76 -12.62 -3.11
CA ALA A 145 -4.69 -11.19 -2.80
C ALA A 145 -5.52 -10.88 -1.55
N VAL A 146 -5.04 -9.96 -0.71
CA VAL A 146 -5.85 -9.39 0.37
C VAL A 146 -6.42 -8.07 -0.12
N VAL A 147 -7.74 -8.00 -0.27
CA VAL A 147 -8.45 -6.79 -0.70
C VAL A 147 -9.01 -6.08 0.52
N THR A 148 -8.78 -4.76 0.61
CA THR A 148 -9.33 -3.92 1.68
C THR A 148 -9.95 -2.64 1.13
N ALA A 149 -11.09 -2.27 1.65
CA ALA A 149 -11.86 -1.10 1.24
C ALA A 149 -12.80 -0.58 2.34
N GLY A 150 -13.40 0.58 2.09
CA GLY A 150 -14.54 1.08 2.84
C GLY A 150 -15.86 0.60 2.25
N VAL A 151 -16.72 0.02 3.09
CA VAL A 151 -18.07 -0.43 2.71
C VAL A 151 -19.09 0.27 3.62
N PRO A 152 -20.19 0.82 3.08
CA PRO A 152 -20.60 0.85 1.67
C PRO A 152 -19.68 1.71 0.78
N VAL A 153 -19.62 1.34 -0.50
CA VAL A 153 -18.82 2.04 -1.51
C VAL A 153 -19.26 3.50 -1.62
N GLY A 154 -18.31 4.41 -1.83
CA GLY A 154 -18.59 5.85 -1.99
C GLY A 154 -18.57 6.66 -0.69
N ILE A 155 -18.29 6.06 0.46
CA ILE A 155 -18.11 6.77 1.73
C ILE A 155 -16.62 6.81 2.08
N SER A 156 -15.99 7.98 1.97
CA SER A 156 -14.57 8.15 2.25
C SER A 156 -14.23 7.99 3.74
N GLY A 157 -13.09 7.37 4.06
CA GLY A 157 -12.56 7.27 5.43
C GLY A 157 -13.12 6.12 6.28
N THR A 158 -13.88 5.21 5.70
CA THR A 158 -14.56 4.10 6.39
C THR A 158 -13.96 2.72 6.10
N THR A 159 -12.64 2.60 5.99
CA THR A 159 -12.01 1.28 5.77
C THR A 159 -12.42 0.29 6.86
N ASN A 160 -13.21 -0.72 6.49
CA ASN A 160 -13.86 -1.66 7.43
C ASN A 160 -14.00 -3.07 6.87
N MET A 161 -13.47 -3.34 5.65
CA MET A 161 -13.56 -4.63 4.99
C MET A 161 -12.17 -5.19 4.70
N ILE A 162 -12.03 -6.50 4.92
CA ILE A 162 -10.91 -7.32 4.44
C ILE A 162 -11.50 -8.54 3.75
N LYS A 163 -11.03 -8.85 2.55
CA LYS A 163 -11.39 -10.06 1.81
C LYS A 163 -10.14 -10.73 1.28
N ILE A 164 -9.99 -12.02 1.51
CA ILE A 164 -9.01 -12.85 0.82
C ILE A 164 -9.66 -13.27 -0.49
N HIS A 165 -8.99 -12.97 -1.60
CA HIS A 165 -9.47 -13.24 -2.96
C HIS A 165 -8.47 -14.09 -3.71
N MET A 166 -8.93 -15.18 -4.33
CA MET A 166 -8.12 -15.99 -5.24
C MET A 166 -8.28 -15.45 -6.66
N VAL A 167 -7.19 -15.08 -7.28
CA VAL A 167 -7.17 -14.47 -8.61
C VAL A 167 -7.48 -15.52 -9.68
N GLY A 168 -8.47 -15.23 -10.52
CA GLY A 168 -8.82 -16.07 -11.67
C GLY A 168 -9.86 -17.15 -11.39
N ASN A 169 -10.54 -17.08 -10.27
CA ASN A 169 -11.75 -17.88 -9.96
C ASN A 169 -13.01 -17.04 -10.16
#